data_07c3d87472d5df8bdc775bab45f93f49
#
_entry.id   07c3d87472d5df8bdc775bab45f93f49
#
_cell.length_a   1.000
_cell.length_b   1.000
_cell.length_c   1.000
_cell.angle_alpha   90.00
_cell.angle_beta   90.00
_cell.angle_gamma   90.00
#
_symmetry.space_group_name_H-M   'P 1'
#
loop_
_entity.id
_entity.type
_entity.pdbx_description
1 polymer ?
#
loop_
_entity_poly.entity_id
_entity_poly.type
_entity_poly.pdbx_seq_one_letter_code
_entity_poly.pdbx_strand_id
1 'polypeptide(L)'
;MSDVLQKMETRRSIRKFKADMVPQDIIDKIIEAGLYAASGHGEQNTIMIQVTNKELRDKISQINCKIGGWKKGFDPFYGAPAMIIVLAKKSWPNRVYDGSLVMGNLMLAAHELGIGSCWIHRAKEEFEMDWGKELLKSLGIEEEYEGI
;
A
#
# COMPACT_ATOMS: atom_id res chain seq x y z
N MET A 1 5.74 29.61 -2.00
CA MET A 1 6.17 28.17 -1.93
C MET A 1 5.49 27.42 -3.08
N SER A 2 6.17 26.53 -3.73
CA SER A 2 5.50 25.68 -4.72
C SER A 2 4.52 24.74 -4.03
N ASP A 3 3.44 24.37 -4.70
CA ASP A 3 2.45 23.45 -4.13
C ASP A 3 3.07 22.12 -3.70
N VAL A 4 4.08 21.65 -4.42
CA VAL A 4 4.81 20.41 -4.10
C VAL A 4 5.50 20.50 -2.75
N LEU A 5 6.25 21.56 -2.49
CA LEU A 5 6.93 21.76 -1.20
C LEU A 5 5.93 21.83 -0.06
N GLN A 6 4.87 22.59 -0.24
CA GLN A 6 3.80 22.70 0.75
C GLN A 6 3.16 21.34 1.07
N LYS A 7 2.91 20.52 0.04
CA LYS A 7 2.34 19.17 0.23
C LYS A 7 3.30 18.25 0.96
N MET A 8 4.60 18.30 0.65
CA MET A 8 5.61 17.55 1.38
C MET A 8 5.67 17.93 2.87
N GLU A 9 5.58 19.21 3.18
CA GLU A 9 5.65 19.73 4.55
C GLU A 9 4.38 19.47 5.36
N THR A 10 3.21 19.45 4.71
CA THR A 10 1.90 19.38 5.39
C THR A 10 1.29 17.99 5.45
N ARG A 11 1.77 17.02 4.66
CA ARG A 11 1.28 15.64 4.71
C ARG A 11 1.48 15.04 6.12
N ARG A 12 0.47 14.36 6.62
CA ARG A 12 0.52 13.63 7.90
C ARG A 12 -0.08 12.25 7.73
N SER A 13 0.37 11.31 8.54
CA SER A 13 -0.28 10.00 8.66
C SER A 13 -1.63 10.14 9.34
N ILE A 14 -2.67 9.70 8.66
CA ILE A 14 -4.07 9.75 9.12
C ILE A 14 -4.46 8.37 9.64
N ARG A 15 -5.03 8.32 10.84
CA ARG A 15 -5.44 7.08 11.51
C ARG A 15 -6.91 7.08 11.93
N LYS A 16 -7.74 7.82 11.21
CA LYS A 16 -9.19 7.83 11.33
C LYS A 16 -9.77 8.17 9.96
N PHE A 17 -10.50 7.26 9.38
CA PHE A 17 -11.02 7.38 8.03
C PHE A 17 -12.54 7.37 8.02
N LYS A 18 -13.13 8.04 7.03
CA LYS A 18 -14.53 7.92 6.69
C LYS A 18 -14.82 6.55 6.07
N ALA A 19 -16.06 6.09 6.18
CA ALA A 19 -16.50 4.84 5.56
C ALA A 19 -16.71 4.96 4.03
N ASP A 20 -16.77 6.19 3.51
CA ASP A 20 -17.00 6.47 2.11
C ASP A 20 -15.87 5.91 1.24
N MET A 21 -16.21 5.13 0.21
CA MET A 21 -15.22 4.61 -0.72
C MET A 21 -14.58 5.75 -1.52
N VAL A 22 -13.27 5.69 -1.68
CA VAL A 22 -12.52 6.61 -2.55
C VAL A 22 -12.94 6.37 -4.00
N PRO A 23 -13.29 7.40 -4.79
CA PRO A 23 -13.62 7.25 -6.21
C PRO A 23 -12.48 6.59 -6.98
N GLN A 24 -12.83 5.71 -7.94
CA GLN A 24 -11.83 4.94 -8.70
C GLN A 24 -10.86 5.84 -9.47
N ASP A 25 -11.34 6.93 -10.06
CA ASP A 25 -10.48 7.88 -10.79
C ASP A 25 -9.44 8.56 -9.87
N ILE A 26 -9.75 8.73 -8.60
CA ILE A 26 -8.80 9.24 -7.59
C ILE A 26 -7.77 8.16 -7.24
N ILE A 27 -8.22 6.91 -7.03
CA ILE A 27 -7.32 5.79 -6.79
C ILE A 27 -6.35 5.61 -7.97
N ASP A 28 -6.85 5.68 -9.18
CA ASP A 28 -6.05 5.55 -10.41
C ASP A 28 -4.94 6.59 -10.48
N LYS A 29 -5.25 7.85 -10.17
CA LYS A 29 -4.25 8.94 -10.11
C LYS A 29 -3.20 8.72 -9.03
N ILE A 30 -3.60 8.21 -7.88
CA ILE A 30 -2.68 7.87 -6.79
C ILE A 30 -1.73 6.74 -7.23
N ILE A 31 -2.28 5.68 -7.81
CA ILE A 31 -1.49 4.54 -8.31
C ILE A 31 -0.54 4.99 -9.43
N GLU A 32 -1.02 5.80 -10.36
CA GLU A 32 -0.19 6.35 -11.43
C GLU A 32 1.02 7.11 -10.86
N ALA A 33 0.81 7.96 -9.84
CA ALA A 33 1.91 8.65 -9.17
C ALA A 33 2.93 7.68 -8.57
N GLY A 34 2.48 6.55 -8.04
CA GLY A 34 3.36 5.48 -7.55
C GLY A 34 4.23 4.87 -8.63
N LEU A 35 3.69 4.71 -9.85
CA LEU A 35 4.43 4.16 -10.99
C LEU A 35 5.58 5.09 -11.45
N TYR A 36 5.51 6.38 -11.16
CA TYR A 36 6.56 7.34 -11.48
C TYR A 36 7.65 7.47 -10.42
N ALA A 37 7.60 6.69 -9.36
CA ALA A 37 8.67 6.68 -8.36
C ALA A 37 9.99 6.21 -8.98
N ALA A 38 11.10 6.82 -8.54
CA ALA A 38 12.43 6.38 -8.93
C ALA A 38 12.68 4.93 -8.47
N SER A 39 13.47 4.19 -9.23
CA SER A 39 13.90 2.84 -8.86
C SER A 39 15.37 2.62 -9.21
N GLY A 40 16.04 1.70 -8.51
CA GLY A 40 17.42 1.35 -8.79
C GLY A 40 17.58 0.88 -10.24
N HIS A 41 18.53 1.47 -10.96
CA HIS A 41 18.77 1.23 -12.38
C HIS A 41 17.54 1.41 -13.30
N GLY A 42 16.48 2.06 -12.84
CA GLY A 42 15.23 2.20 -13.60
C GLY A 42 14.47 0.88 -13.82
N GLU A 43 14.73 -0.14 -13.03
CA GLU A 43 14.20 -1.49 -13.22
C GLU A 43 12.70 -1.62 -12.94
N GLN A 44 12.13 -0.73 -12.12
CA GLN A 44 10.69 -0.72 -11.80
C GLN A 44 10.16 -2.09 -11.35
N ASN A 45 10.87 -2.74 -10.43
CA ASN A 45 10.56 -4.07 -9.91
C ASN A 45 9.47 -4.08 -8.82
N THR A 46 8.63 -3.07 -8.78
CA THR A 46 7.51 -2.95 -7.85
C THR A 46 6.18 -3.19 -8.55
N ILE A 47 5.25 -3.72 -7.80
CA ILE A 47 3.85 -3.82 -8.21
C ILE A 47 2.96 -3.27 -7.11
N MET A 48 1.75 -2.90 -7.47
CA MET A 48 0.73 -2.43 -6.54
C MET A 48 -0.54 -3.25 -6.71
N ILE A 49 -1.14 -3.64 -5.59
CA ILE A 49 -2.44 -4.31 -5.57
C ILE A 49 -3.43 -3.36 -4.92
N GLN A 50 -4.48 -2.98 -5.68
CA GLN A 50 -5.61 -2.23 -5.14
C GLN A 50 -6.57 -3.19 -4.44
N VAL A 51 -6.97 -2.85 -3.23
CA VAL A 51 -7.98 -3.58 -2.47
C VAL A 51 -9.12 -2.63 -2.12
N THR A 52 -10.27 -2.83 -2.75
CA THR A 52 -11.52 -2.10 -2.50
C THR A 52 -12.68 -3.04 -2.18
N ASN A 53 -12.48 -4.35 -2.36
CA ASN A 53 -13.44 -5.36 -1.93
C ASN A 53 -13.43 -5.46 -0.40
N LYS A 54 -14.59 -5.25 0.21
CA LYS A 54 -14.72 -5.20 1.68
C LYS A 54 -14.32 -6.52 2.34
N GLU A 55 -14.72 -7.65 1.78
CA GLU A 55 -14.43 -8.98 2.34
C GLU A 55 -12.92 -9.25 2.35
N LEU A 56 -12.24 -8.96 1.24
CA LEU A 56 -10.80 -9.10 1.13
C LEU A 56 -10.09 -8.13 2.08
N ARG A 57 -10.52 -6.87 2.12
CA ARG A 57 -9.98 -5.85 3.04
C ARG A 57 -10.07 -6.32 4.49
N ASP A 58 -11.22 -6.81 4.91
CA ASP A 58 -11.45 -7.26 6.28
C ASP A 58 -10.62 -8.52 6.60
N LYS A 59 -10.44 -9.40 5.63
CA LYS A 59 -9.55 -10.57 5.75
C LYS A 59 -8.10 -10.17 5.99
N ILE A 60 -7.60 -9.21 5.22
CA ILE A 60 -6.24 -8.68 5.38
C ILE A 60 -6.09 -8.00 6.74
N SER A 61 -7.10 -7.24 7.18
CA SER A 61 -7.11 -6.61 8.50
C SER A 61 -6.97 -7.65 9.63
N GLN A 62 -7.70 -8.75 9.56
CA GLN A 62 -7.62 -9.83 10.54
C GLN A 62 -6.23 -10.47 10.58
N ILE A 63 -5.64 -10.71 9.41
CA ILE A 63 -4.30 -11.29 9.28
C ILE A 63 -3.26 -10.32 9.88
N ASN A 64 -3.31 -9.06 9.49
CA ASN A 64 -2.41 -8.01 10.00
C ASN A 64 -2.52 -7.85 11.51
N CYS A 65 -3.73 -7.82 12.04
CA CYS A 65 -4.01 -7.76 13.48
C CYS A 65 -3.37 -8.95 14.22
N LYS A 66 -3.51 -10.16 13.69
CA LYS A 66 -2.92 -11.37 14.27
C LYS A 66 -1.39 -11.33 14.27
N ILE A 67 -0.78 -10.94 13.14
CA ILE A 67 0.67 -10.80 13.01
C ILE A 67 1.20 -9.76 14.01
N GLY A 68 0.49 -8.64 14.16
CA GLY A 68 0.84 -7.57 15.08
C GLY A 68 0.63 -7.88 16.56
N GLY A 69 -0.01 -9.00 16.87
CA GLY A 69 -0.27 -9.41 18.25
C GLY A 69 -1.33 -8.57 18.97
N TRP A 70 -2.18 -7.87 18.25
CA TRP A 70 -3.24 -7.07 18.86
C TRP A 70 -4.45 -7.91 19.25
N LYS A 71 -5.29 -7.32 20.09
CA LYS A 71 -6.55 -7.93 20.51
C LYS A 71 -7.43 -8.20 19.27
N LYS A 72 -8.01 -9.39 19.21
CA LYS A 72 -8.96 -9.77 18.15
C LYS A 72 -10.06 -8.71 18.00
N GLY A 73 -10.30 -8.28 16.77
CA GLY A 73 -11.26 -7.25 16.43
C GLY A 73 -10.67 -5.83 16.29
N PHE A 74 -9.41 -5.64 16.66
CA PHE A 74 -8.71 -4.40 16.34
C PHE A 74 -8.46 -4.32 14.83
N ASP A 75 -8.75 -3.16 14.23
CA ASP A 75 -8.50 -2.89 12.82
C ASP A 75 -7.22 -2.06 12.63
N PRO A 76 -6.11 -2.69 12.18
CA PRO A 76 -4.86 -1.97 11.94
C PRO A 76 -4.94 -0.93 10.83
N PHE A 77 -6.01 -0.96 10.03
CA PHE A 77 -6.23 -0.02 8.93
C PHE A 77 -7.17 1.13 9.30
N TYR A 78 -7.51 1.25 10.59
CA TYR A 78 -8.25 2.40 11.15
C TYR A 78 -9.56 2.73 10.43
N GLY A 79 -10.25 1.72 9.92
CA GLY A 79 -11.52 1.90 9.21
C GLY A 79 -11.38 2.36 7.76
N ALA A 80 -10.18 2.43 7.20
CA ALA A 80 -10.00 2.79 5.80
C ALA A 80 -10.73 1.78 4.88
N PRO A 81 -11.58 2.24 3.94
CA PRO A 81 -12.34 1.35 3.07
C PRO A 81 -11.52 0.79 1.91
N ALA A 82 -10.40 1.42 1.59
CA ALA A 82 -9.50 1.03 0.51
C ALA A 82 -8.06 0.97 0.99
N MET A 83 -7.28 0.11 0.35
CA MET A 83 -5.83 0.06 0.57
C MET A 83 -5.11 -0.23 -0.75
N ILE A 84 -3.86 0.16 -0.81
CA ILE A 84 -2.93 -0.19 -1.86
C ILE A 84 -1.77 -0.94 -1.22
N ILE A 85 -1.53 -2.16 -1.67
CA ILE A 85 -0.43 -2.99 -1.19
C ILE A 85 0.73 -2.83 -2.17
N VAL A 86 1.87 -2.43 -1.67
CA VAL A 86 3.11 -2.31 -2.46
C VAL A 86 3.96 -3.54 -2.25
N LEU A 87 4.36 -4.19 -3.33
CA LEU A 87 5.28 -5.33 -3.32
C LEU A 87 6.41 -5.08 -4.30
N ALA A 88 7.54 -5.71 -4.05
CA ALA A 88 8.69 -5.66 -4.94
C ALA A 88 9.28 -7.05 -5.15
N LYS A 89 9.90 -7.28 -6.31
CA LYS A 89 10.52 -8.58 -6.64
C LYS A 89 11.51 -8.98 -5.57
N LYS A 90 11.32 -10.16 -5.00
CA LYS A 90 12.13 -10.67 -3.90
C LYS A 90 13.61 -10.85 -4.29
N SER A 91 13.86 -11.14 -5.53
CA SER A 91 15.22 -11.27 -6.09
C SER A 91 15.98 -9.95 -6.26
N TRP A 92 15.27 -8.80 -6.19
CA TRP A 92 15.86 -7.49 -6.41
C TRP A 92 16.48 -6.93 -5.12
N PRO A 93 17.81 -6.63 -5.11
CA PRO A 93 18.48 -6.16 -3.89
C PRO A 93 17.91 -4.85 -3.33
N ASN A 94 17.49 -3.93 -4.19
CA ASN A 94 16.97 -2.62 -3.81
C ASN A 94 15.45 -2.59 -3.57
N ARG A 95 14.79 -3.74 -3.49
CA ARG A 95 13.33 -3.87 -3.39
C ARG A 95 12.69 -3.03 -2.30
N VAL A 96 13.28 -2.99 -1.12
CA VAL A 96 12.74 -2.23 0.01
C VAL A 96 12.86 -0.73 -0.25
N TYR A 97 13.98 -0.28 -0.80
CA TYR A 97 14.19 1.13 -1.13
C TYR A 97 13.24 1.59 -2.23
N ASP A 98 13.17 0.83 -3.32
CA ASP A 98 12.28 1.13 -4.45
C ASP A 98 10.81 1.13 -4.03
N GLY A 99 10.37 0.13 -3.26
CA GLY A 99 9.02 0.07 -2.72
C GLY A 99 8.71 1.21 -1.75
N SER A 100 9.69 1.64 -0.97
CA SER A 100 9.54 2.79 -0.06
C SER A 100 9.35 4.10 -0.82
N LEU A 101 10.04 4.29 -1.95
CA LEU A 101 9.84 5.45 -2.82
C LEU A 101 8.45 5.44 -3.46
N VAL A 102 7.98 4.29 -3.91
CA VAL A 102 6.59 4.12 -4.39
C VAL A 102 5.60 4.54 -3.30
N MET A 103 5.79 4.03 -2.08
CA MET A 103 4.93 4.36 -0.94
C MET A 103 4.90 5.87 -0.66
N GLY A 104 6.06 6.52 -0.71
CA GLY A 104 6.17 7.97 -0.55
C GLY A 104 5.37 8.74 -1.60
N ASN A 105 5.48 8.35 -2.88
CA ASN A 105 4.71 8.96 -3.95
C ASN A 105 3.19 8.76 -3.77
N LEU A 106 2.76 7.54 -3.40
CA LEU A 106 1.35 7.25 -3.14
C LEU A 106 0.77 8.16 -2.06
N MET A 107 1.47 8.29 -0.93
CA MET A 107 1.01 9.11 0.19
C MET A 107 0.97 10.60 -0.15
N LEU A 108 1.95 11.09 -0.91
CA LEU A 108 1.99 12.48 -1.32
C LEU A 108 0.88 12.79 -2.32
N ALA A 109 0.67 11.93 -3.31
CA ALA A 109 -0.42 12.07 -4.28
C ALA A 109 -1.80 12.02 -3.61
N ALA A 110 -1.99 11.10 -2.65
CA ALA A 110 -3.22 11.05 -1.87
C ALA A 110 -3.48 12.38 -1.16
N HIS A 111 -2.47 12.94 -0.50
CA HIS A 111 -2.58 14.23 0.18
C HIS A 111 -2.92 15.38 -0.78
N GLU A 112 -2.31 15.41 -1.96
CA GLU A 112 -2.63 16.39 -3.01
C GLU A 112 -4.09 16.31 -3.45
N LEU A 113 -4.62 15.10 -3.55
CA LEU A 113 -6.00 14.85 -3.97
C LEU A 113 -7.02 14.89 -2.82
N GLY A 114 -6.60 15.34 -1.63
CA GLY A 114 -7.48 15.49 -0.46
C GLY A 114 -7.83 14.18 0.24
N ILE A 115 -7.06 13.11 -0.02
CA ILE A 115 -7.26 11.79 0.59
C ILE A 115 -6.23 11.58 1.70
N GLY A 116 -6.71 11.21 2.89
CA GLY A 116 -5.85 10.79 3.99
C GLY A 116 -5.21 9.44 3.72
N SER A 117 -3.98 9.24 4.18
CA SER A 117 -3.27 7.98 4.05
C SER A 117 -2.36 7.69 5.25
N CYS A 118 -2.01 6.43 5.41
CA CYS A 118 -1.04 5.99 6.41
C CYS A 118 -0.35 4.72 5.91
N TRP A 119 0.97 4.66 6.04
CA TRP A 119 1.71 3.43 5.77
C TRP A 119 1.57 2.46 6.94
N ILE A 120 1.01 1.30 6.68
CA ILE A 120 0.82 0.22 7.65
C ILE A 120 1.83 -0.90 7.35
N HIS A 121 2.58 -1.29 8.35
CA HIS A 121 3.53 -2.39 8.26
C HIS A 121 2.86 -3.76 8.13
N ARG A 122 3.67 -4.78 7.93
CA ARG A 122 3.38 -6.23 7.95
C ARG A 122 2.95 -6.82 6.62
N ALA A 123 2.96 -6.05 5.54
CA ALA A 123 2.77 -6.61 4.21
C ALA A 123 3.83 -7.70 3.92
N LYS A 124 5.05 -7.54 4.40
CA LYS A 124 6.09 -8.54 4.27
C LYS A 124 5.64 -9.89 4.84
N GLU A 125 5.24 -9.91 6.10
CA GLU A 125 4.81 -11.11 6.81
C GLU A 125 3.54 -11.70 6.21
N GLU A 126 2.59 -10.85 5.78
CA GLU A 126 1.36 -11.27 5.12
C GLU A 126 1.64 -12.08 3.83
N PHE A 127 2.61 -11.63 3.04
CA PHE A 127 2.96 -12.28 1.76
C PHE A 127 4.04 -13.36 1.89
N GLU A 128 4.62 -13.56 3.05
CA GLU A 128 5.39 -14.75 3.41
C GLU A 128 4.49 -15.94 3.79
N MET A 129 3.25 -15.67 4.20
CA MET A 129 2.25 -16.70 4.52
C MET A 129 1.71 -17.36 3.24
N ASP A 130 1.25 -18.60 3.35
CA ASP A 130 0.62 -19.32 2.24
C ASP A 130 -0.56 -18.55 1.65
N TRP A 131 -1.37 -17.91 2.49
CA TRP A 131 -2.48 -17.06 2.06
C TRP A 131 -2.03 -15.97 1.08
N GLY A 132 -0.98 -15.24 1.41
CA GLY A 132 -0.45 -14.16 0.55
C GLY A 132 0.09 -14.69 -0.77
N LYS A 133 0.78 -15.82 -0.74
CA LYS A 133 1.28 -16.51 -1.93
C LYS A 133 0.14 -16.98 -2.84
N GLU A 134 -0.91 -17.52 -2.25
CA GLU A 134 -2.12 -17.94 -2.98
C GLU A 134 -2.84 -16.74 -3.60
N LEU A 135 -2.91 -15.61 -2.90
CA LEU A 135 -3.48 -14.38 -3.45
C LEU A 135 -2.70 -13.93 -4.70
N LEU A 136 -1.37 -13.86 -4.63
CA LEU A 136 -0.54 -13.50 -5.78
C LEU A 136 -0.76 -14.46 -6.95
N LYS A 137 -0.80 -15.75 -6.69
CA LYS A 137 -1.06 -16.78 -7.71
C LYS A 137 -2.44 -16.59 -8.35
N SER A 138 -3.46 -16.27 -7.56
CA SER A 138 -4.82 -16.01 -8.06
C SER A 138 -4.90 -14.79 -8.98
N LEU A 139 -3.96 -13.84 -8.84
CA LEU A 139 -3.82 -12.66 -9.69
C LEU A 139 -2.92 -12.90 -10.92
N GLY A 140 -2.45 -14.13 -11.14
CA GLY A 140 -1.57 -14.48 -12.24
C GLY A 140 -0.12 -14.04 -12.03
N ILE A 141 0.28 -13.74 -10.81
CA ILE A 141 1.64 -13.35 -10.46
C ILE A 141 2.42 -14.61 -10.07
N GLU A 142 3.34 -15.02 -10.94
CA GLU A 142 4.12 -16.26 -10.76
C GLU A 142 5.48 -16.03 -10.09
N GLU A 143 6.03 -14.82 -10.22
CA GLU A 143 7.30 -14.47 -9.58
C GLU A 143 7.12 -14.24 -8.08
N GLU A 144 8.19 -14.40 -7.31
CA GLU A 144 8.18 -14.10 -5.88
C GLU A 144 8.30 -12.60 -5.62
N TYR A 145 7.35 -12.08 -4.87
CA TYR A 145 7.31 -10.70 -4.40
C TYR A 145 7.32 -10.64 -2.88
N GLU A 146 7.97 -9.59 -2.35
CA GLU A 146 7.99 -9.25 -0.93
C GLU A 146 7.10 -8.02 -0.70
N GLY A 147 6.28 -8.05 0.34
CA GLY A 147 5.52 -6.87 0.78
C GLY A 147 6.45 -5.81 1.37
N ILE A 148 6.09 -4.54 1.12
CA ILE A 148 6.86 -3.38 1.59
C ILE A 148 6.17 -2.71 2.79
#